data_7e437c90a29b60648355a1fbc1875cff
#
_entry.id   7e437c90a29b60648355a1fbc1875cff
#
_cell.length_a   1.000
_cell.length_b   1.000
_cell.length_c   1.000
_cell.angle_alpha   90.00
_cell.angle_beta   90.00
_cell.angle_gamma   90.00
#
_symmetry.space_group_name_H-M   'P 1'
#
loop_
_entity.id
_entity.type
_entity.pdbx_description
1 polymer ?
#
loop_
_entity_poly.entity_id
_entity_poly.type
_entity_poly.pdbx_seq_one_letter_code
_entity_poly.pdbx_strand_id
1 'polypeptide(L)'
;QHFSALLPLQEGEDPETALTPALQATGQILYNYFSSQIYWAVGRAVPDILQISQSRQDALAAQQLLRSESPLAFYHEKPNTPLDHRAQVVAQVQQYIRAHLAEKLTLNDVAAVFNFSPNYLSQLFAQNSERGFVEYVTTARIAAAKELMAATDLKIYEVSSRVGFDSAFYFSKVFKKLEGASPREYIQRMKGSYVDAKDDAAL
;
A
#
# COMPACT_ATOMS: atom_id res chain seq x y z
N GLN A 1 18.87 -8.92 -18.28
CA GLN A 1 19.51 -9.46 -17.05
C GLN A 1 19.82 -8.28 -16.13
N HIS A 2 19.53 -8.45 -14.84
CA HIS A 2 19.84 -7.45 -13.82
C HIS A 2 20.97 -7.99 -12.95
N PHE A 3 21.93 -7.14 -12.66
CA PHE A 3 23.03 -7.44 -11.76
C PHE A 3 22.95 -6.48 -10.56
N SER A 4 23.33 -6.94 -9.39
CA SER A 4 23.43 -6.11 -8.20
C SER A 4 24.87 -6.17 -7.69
N ALA A 5 25.42 -5.04 -7.34
CA ALA A 5 26.75 -4.91 -6.77
C ALA A 5 26.71 -4.05 -5.50
N LEU A 6 27.60 -4.32 -4.57
CA LEU A 6 27.85 -3.48 -3.41
C LEU A 6 29.14 -2.69 -3.67
N LEU A 7 29.06 -1.39 -3.51
CA LEU A 7 30.19 -0.49 -3.68
C LEU A 7 30.54 0.11 -2.33
N PRO A 8 31.79 0.01 -1.87
CA PRO A 8 32.22 0.63 -0.63
C PRO A 8 32.29 2.14 -0.80
N LEU A 9 31.86 2.86 0.22
CA LEU A 9 32.02 4.31 0.35
C LEU A 9 32.73 4.62 1.64
N GLN A 10 33.45 5.74 1.69
CA GLN A 10 34.04 6.23 2.94
C GLN A 10 32.94 6.88 3.78
N GLU A 11 33.14 6.91 5.09
CA GLU A 11 32.18 7.50 6.01
C GLU A 11 32.00 9.01 5.72
N GLY A 12 30.76 9.44 5.52
CA GLY A 12 30.42 10.82 5.18
C GLY A 12 30.56 11.22 3.71
N GLU A 13 30.93 10.27 2.84
CA GLU A 13 31.04 10.51 1.40
C GLU A 13 29.66 10.48 0.74
N ASP A 14 29.36 11.50 -0.09
CA ASP A 14 28.11 11.55 -0.84
C ASP A 14 28.15 10.54 -1.99
N PRO A 15 27.22 9.57 -2.06
CA PRO A 15 27.22 8.51 -3.07
C PRO A 15 27.20 9.02 -4.50
N GLU A 16 26.47 10.11 -4.77
CA GLU A 16 26.34 10.64 -6.12
C GLU A 16 27.67 11.21 -6.62
N THR A 17 28.30 12.01 -5.79
CA THR A 17 29.60 12.63 -6.10
C THR A 17 30.71 11.57 -6.24
N ALA A 18 30.71 10.58 -5.36
CA ALA A 18 31.76 9.55 -5.31
C ALA A 18 31.65 8.56 -6.46
N LEU A 19 30.45 8.10 -6.77
CA LEU A 19 30.25 6.96 -7.70
C LEU A 19 30.01 7.41 -9.15
N THR A 20 29.49 8.60 -9.41
CA THR A 20 29.16 9.07 -10.77
C THR A 20 30.32 8.91 -11.75
N PRO A 21 31.56 9.37 -11.47
CA PRO A 21 32.66 9.25 -12.43
C PRO A 21 32.99 7.80 -12.78
N ALA A 22 33.01 6.93 -11.76
CA ALA A 22 33.33 5.51 -11.93
C ALA A 22 32.25 4.76 -12.72
N LEU A 23 30.97 5.00 -12.42
CA LEU A 23 29.84 4.36 -13.11
C LEU A 23 29.73 4.83 -14.56
N GLN A 24 29.94 6.11 -14.83
CA GLN A 24 29.96 6.65 -16.19
C GLN A 24 31.12 6.07 -17.01
N ALA A 25 32.33 6.04 -16.46
CA ALA A 25 33.50 5.46 -17.13
C ALA A 25 33.28 3.96 -17.41
N THR A 26 32.75 3.21 -16.44
CA THR A 26 32.44 1.79 -16.62
C THR A 26 31.36 1.58 -17.69
N GLY A 27 30.31 2.40 -17.66
CA GLY A 27 29.25 2.36 -18.68
C GLY A 27 29.78 2.61 -20.09
N GLN A 28 30.68 3.56 -20.25
CA GLN A 28 31.32 3.85 -21.55
C GLN A 28 32.22 2.71 -22.02
N ILE A 29 33.00 2.11 -21.11
CA ILE A 29 33.81 0.95 -21.46
C ILE A 29 32.94 -0.21 -21.92
N LEU A 30 31.90 -0.55 -21.20
CA LEU A 30 31.00 -1.65 -21.53
C LEU A 30 30.20 -1.38 -22.80
N TYR A 31 29.83 -0.11 -23.09
CA TYR A 31 29.21 0.26 -24.33
C TYR A 31 30.16 0.01 -25.53
N ASN A 32 31.42 0.38 -25.39
CA ASN A 32 32.42 0.18 -26.47
C ASN A 32 32.67 -1.30 -26.76
N TYR A 33 32.61 -2.18 -25.74
CA TYR A 33 32.83 -3.62 -25.92
C TYR A 33 31.58 -4.38 -26.39
N PHE A 34 30.41 -4.03 -25.90
CA PHE A 34 29.19 -4.81 -26.11
C PHE A 34 28.15 -4.10 -26.98
N SER A 35 28.41 -2.88 -27.42
CA SER A 35 27.48 -2.02 -28.20
C SER A 35 26.07 -1.92 -27.53
N SER A 36 26.03 -2.03 -26.22
CA SER A 36 24.78 -2.03 -25.43
C SER A 36 24.87 -1.01 -24.34
N GLN A 37 23.86 -0.17 -24.22
CA GLN A 37 23.78 0.82 -23.16
C GLN A 37 23.48 0.14 -21.82
N ILE A 38 24.25 0.50 -20.80
CA ILE A 38 24.05 0.02 -19.44
C ILE A 38 23.41 1.12 -18.62
N TYR A 39 22.45 0.73 -17.82
CA TYR A 39 21.70 1.59 -16.94
C TYR A 39 22.06 1.28 -15.49
N TRP A 40 22.34 2.32 -14.72
CA TRP A 40 22.73 2.22 -13.33
C TRP A 40 21.67 2.83 -12.44
N ALA A 41 21.17 2.06 -11.49
CA ALA A 41 20.31 2.55 -10.43
C ALA A 41 21.00 2.34 -9.09
N VAL A 42 21.24 3.41 -8.36
CA VAL A 42 22.01 3.41 -7.11
C VAL A 42 21.06 3.68 -5.94
N GLY A 43 21.02 2.79 -4.96
CA GLY A 43 20.29 2.96 -3.71
C GLY A 43 21.08 3.83 -2.72
N ARG A 44 20.46 4.15 -1.58
CA ARG A 44 21.12 4.92 -0.54
C ARG A 44 22.35 4.20 0.03
N ALA A 45 23.31 4.95 0.52
CA ALA A 45 24.38 4.42 1.34
C ALA A 45 23.81 3.93 2.69
N VAL A 46 24.23 2.76 3.12
CA VAL A 46 23.81 2.16 4.40
C VAL A 46 25.02 1.80 5.23
N PRO A 47 25.03 2.12 6.54
CA PRO A 47 26.19 1.88 7.41
C PRO A 47 26.33 0.42 7.80
N ASP A 48 25.29 -0.38 7.67
CA ASP A 48 25.25 -1.78 8.12
C ASP A 48 24.77 -2.71 7.00
N ILE A 49 25.43 -3.87 6.91
CA ILE A 49 25.07 -4.94 5.97
C ILE A 49 23.64 -5.42 6.17
N LEU A 50 23.07 -5.33 7.36
CA LEU A 50 21.68 -5.67 7.66
C LEU A 50 20.67 -4.75 6.95
N GLN A 51 21.10 -3.58 6.50
CA GLN A 51 20.27 -2.60 5.80
C GLN A 51 20.42 -2.67 4.27
N ILE A 52 21.19 -3.62 3.73
CA ILE A 52 21.35 -3.80 2.28
C ILE A 52 20.03 -4.02 1.56
N SER A 53 19.10 -4.72 2.19
CA SER A 53 17.76 -4.92 1.62
C SER A 53 17.04 -3.60 1.36
N GLN A 54 17.21 -2.60 2.21
CA GLN A 54 16.66 -1.26 2.04
C GLN A 54 17.35 -0.53 0.89
N SER A 55 18.69 -0.52 0.86
CA SER A 55 19.45 0.08 -0.24
C SER A 55 19.07 -0.53 -1.61
N ARG A 56 18.83 -1.85 -1.65
CA ARG A 56 18.35 -2.52 -2.87
C ARG A 56 16.96 -2.05 -3.29
N GLN A 57 16.02 -1.89 -2.35
CA GLN A 57 14.68 -1.38 -2.66
C GLN A 57 14.75 0.06 -3.19
N ASP A 58 15.61 0.88 -2.61
CA ASP A 58 15.84 2.24 -3.05
C ASP A 58 16.44 2.29 -4.48
N ALA A 59 17.36 1.40 -4.79
CA ALA A 59 17.89 1.26 -6.15
C ALA A 59 16.79 0.84 -7.15
N LEU A 60 15.89 -0.07 -6.78
CA LEU A 60 14.75 -0.43 -7.61
C LEU A 60 13.77 0.74 -7.82
N ALA A 61 13.59 1.60 -6.82
CA ALA A 61 12.82 2.82 -6.97
C ALA A 61 13.52 3.82 -7.92
N ALA A 62 14.84 4.01 -7.77
CA ALA A 62 15.63 4.85 -8.68
C ALA A 62 15.62 4.34 -10.12
N GLN A 63 15.50 3.02 -10.34
CA GLN A 63 15.40 2.42 -11.67
C GLN A 63 14.25 3.00 -12.50
N GLN A 64 13.15 3.42 -11.87
CA GLN A 64 12.01 4.04 -12.56
C GLN A 64 12.34 5.41 -13.17
N LEU A 65 13.40 6.06 -12.71
CA LEU A 65 13.87 7.35 -13.20
C LEU A 65 14.79 7.23 -14.40
N LEU A 66 15.29 6.03 -14.71
CA LEU A 66 16.19 5.80 -15.83
C LEU A 66 15.54 6.12 -17.17
N ARG A 67 16.27 6.81 -18.02
CA ARG A 67 15.90 7.16 -19.41
C ARG A 67 17.08 6.93 -20.32
N SER A 68 16.83 6.80 -21.62
CA SER A 68 17.91 6.66 -22.62
C SER A 68 18.91 7.82 -22.55
N GLU A 69 18.45 9.00 -22.24
CA GLU A 69 19.25 10.21 -22.09
C GLU A 69 19.92 10.34 -20.72
N SER A 70 19.41 9.60 -19.72
CA SER A 70 19.92 9.58 -18.35
C SER A 70 20.09 8.14 -17.86
N PRO A 71 21.20 7.46 -18.23
CA PRO A 71 21.41 6.06 -17.91
C PRO A 71 21.85 5.81 -16.47
N LEU A 72 21.99 6.85 -15.67
CA LEU A 72 22.38 6.78 -14.25
C LEU A 72 21.32 7.50 -13.42
N ALA A 73 20.81 6.82 -12.41
CA ALA A 73 19.88 7.38 -11.45
C ALA A 73 20.29 7.02 -10.02
N PHE A 74 20.33 8.00 -9.16
CA PHE A 74 20.51 7.84 -7.73
C PHE A 74 19.17 7.90 -7.01
N TYR A 75 19.04 7.15 -5.95
CA TYR A 75 17.94 7.31 -5.04
C TYR A 75 18.19 8.56 -4.20
N HIS A 76 17.42 9.58 -4.50
CA HIS A 76 17.35 10.74 -3.61
C HIS A 76 16.20 10.49 -2.63
N GLU A 77 16.55 10.44 -1.38
CA GLU A 77 15.53 10.48 -0.35
C GLU A 77 14.76 11.80 -0.55
N LYS A 78 13.56 11.74 -1.16
CA LYS A 78 12.61 12.81 -0.90
C LYS A 78 12.59 12.93 0.61
N PRO A 79 12.48 14.13 1.22
CA PRO A 79 12.43 14.24 2.67
C PRO A 79 11.18 13.55 3.19
N ASN A 80 11.24 12.24 3.14
CA ASN A 80 10.29 11.29 3.65
C ASN A 80 11.03 10.60 4.78
N THR A 81 10.68 10.92 5.98
CA THR A 81 11.14 10.18 7.16
C THR A 81 10.85 8.67 6.95
N PRO A 82 11.59 7.74 7.58
CA PRO A 82 11.27 6.31 7.56
C PRO A 82 9.81 6.01 7.96
N LEU A 83 9.18 6.90 8.72
CA LEU A 83 7.75 6.94 9.01
C LEU A 83 6.90 7.16 7.74
N ASP A 84 7.31 8.03 6.83
CA ASP A 84 6.56 8.34 5.61
C ASP A 84 6.50 7.17 4.63
N HIS A 85 7.62 6.45 4.44
CA HIS A 85 7.63 5.27 3.56
C HIS A 85 6.74 4.14 4.12
N ARG A 86 6.81 3.88 5.42
CA ARG A 86 5.95 2.88 6.07
C ARG A 86 4.47 3.27 5.98
N ALA A 87 4.16 4.53 6.20
CA ALA A 87 2.82 5.07 6.05
C ALA A 87 2.32 4.95 4.60
N GLN A 88 3.17 5.23 3.60
CA GLN A 88 2.84 5.04 2.18
C GLN A 88 2.57 3.58 1.84
N VAL A 89 3.39 2.65 2.33
CA VAL A 89 3.16 1.21 2.13
C VAL A 89 1.83 0.80 2.77
N VAL A 90 1.54 1.24 3.99
CA VAL A 90 0.25 0.97 4.64
C VAL A 90 -0.90 1.54 3.82
N ALA A 91 -0.78 2.76 3.30
CA ALA A 91 -1.80 3.37 2.45
C ALA A 91 -2.04 2.57 1.16
N GLN A 92 -0.98 2.06 0.51
CA GLN A 92 -1.10 1.20 -0.67
C GLN A 92 -1.81 -0.12 -0.33
N VAL A 93 -1.45 -0.76 0.79
CA VAL A 93 -2.11 -1.98 1.26
C VAL A 93 -3.57 -1.71 1.59
N GLN A 94 -3.89 -0.59 2.23
CA GLN A 94 -5.25 -0.17 2.52
C GLN A 94 -6.07 0.07 1.24
N GLN A 95 -5.46 0.68 0.22
CA GLN A 95 -6.09 0.87 -1.09
C GLN A 95 -6.38 -0.47 -1.77
N TYR A 96 -5.43 -1.40 -1.75
CA TYR A 96 -5.63 -2.75 -2.26
C TYR A 96 -6.77 -3.47 -1.55
N ILE A 97 -6.81 -3.44 -0.22
CA ILE A 97 -7.89 -4.03 0.58
C ILE A 97 -9.25 -3.47 0.17
N ARG A 98 -9.38 -2.15 0.01
CA ARG A 98 -10.64 -1.50 -0.39
C ARG A 98 -11.10 -1.93 -1.79
N ALA A 99 -10.17 -2.15 -2.70
CA ALA A 99 -10.49 -2.61 -4.06
C ALA A 99 -10.96 -4.07 -4.11
N HIS A 100 -10.59 -4.90 -3.09
CA HIS A 100 -10.82 -6.35 -3.09
C HIS A 100 -11.70 -6.82 -1.91
N LEU A 101 -12.53 -5.93 -1.34
CA LEU A 101 -13.33 -6.25 -0.13
C LEU A 101 -14.25 -7.46 -0.29
N ALA A 102 -14.76 -7.70 -1.49
CA ALA A 102 -15.63 -8.84 -1.79
C ALA A 102 -14.90 -10.19 -1.79
N GLU A 103 -13.57 -10.17 -1.88
CA GLU A 103 -12.76 -11.37 -1.96
C GLU A 103 -12.35 -11.88 -0.58
N LYS A 104 -11.82 -13.11 -0.54
CA LYS A 104 -11.21 -13.63 0.68
C LYS A 104 -9.89 -12.93 0.94
N LEU A 105 -9.88 -12.01 1.89
CA LEU A 105 -8.70 -11.25 2.28
C LEU A 105 -8.12 -11.81 3.58
N THR A 106 -7.05 -12.59 3.49
CA THR A 106 -6.23 -12.97 4.66
C THR A 106 -4.95 -12.15 4.72
N LEU A 107 -4.37 -12.04 5.91
CA LEU A 107 -3.08 -11.38 6.09
C LEU A 107 -1.99 -12.02 5.20
N ASN A 108 -2.04 -13.35 5.04
CA ASN A 108 -1.08 -14.10 4.21
C ASN A 108 -1.23 -13.74 2.73
N ASP A 109 -2.48 -13.70 2.22
CA ASP A 109 -2.74 -13.40 0.81
C ASP A 109 -2.27 -11.99 0.47
N VAL A 110 -2.63 -11.00 1.31
CA VAL A 110 -2.22 -9.61 1.09
C VAL A 110 -0.70 -9.44 1.24
N ALA A 111 -0.08 -10.08 2.22
CA ALA A 111 1.38 -10.05 2.37
C ALA A 111 2.10 -10.60 1.14
N ALA A 112 1.58 -11.68 0.54
CA ALA A 112 2.14 -12.26 -0.67
C ALA A 112 2.08 -11.30 -1.87
N VAL A 113 0.96 -10.57 -2.05
CA VAL A 113 0.81 -9.57 -3.12
C VAL A 113 1.89 -8.48 -3.05
N PHE A 114 2.23 -8.05 -1.83
CA PHE A 114 3.23 -7.00 -1.60
C PHE A 114 4.65 -7.53 -1.39
N ASN A 115 4.88 -8.84 -1.54
CA ASN A 115 6.15 -9.51 -1.27
C ASN A 115 6.67 -9.30 0.17
N PHE A 116 5.76 -9.23 1.14
CA PHE A 116 6.07 -9.14 2.56
C PHE A 116 5.86 -10.48 3.27
N SER A 117 6.55 -10.68 4.39
CA SER A 117 6.16 -11.72 5.32
C SER A 117 4.89 -11.30 6.07
N PRO A 118 3.99 -12.24 6.43
CA PRO A 118 2.79 -11.93 7.20
C PRO A 118 3.08 -11.22 8.52
N ASN A 119 4.17 -11.63 9.19
CA ASN A 119 4.60 -11.01 10.44
C ASN A 119 5.02 -9.54 10.24
N TYR A 120 5.76 -9.26 9.17
CA TYR A 120 6.15 -7.89 8.84
C TYR A 120 4.92 -7.01 8.54
N LEU A 121 3.99 -7.50 7.71
CA LEU A 121 2.77 -6.76 7.39
C LEU A 121 1.92 -6.50 8.64
N SER A 122 1.79 -7.50 9.53
CA SER A 122 1.08 -7.36 10.81
C SER A 122 1.68 -6.27 11.69
N GLN A 123 3.01 -6.26 11.84
CA GLN A 123 3.73 -5.24 12.60
C GLN A 123 3.61 -3.86 11.97
N LEU A 124 3.71 -3.79 10.64
CA LEU A 124 3.57 -2.55 9.88
C LEU A 124 2.20 -1.91 10.11
N PHE A 125 1.13 -2.72 10.07
CA PHE A 125 -0.22 -2.25 10.40
C PHE A 125 -0.34 -1.79 11.84
N ALA A 126 0.17 -2.56 12.79
CA ALA A 126 0.09 -2.21 14.22
C ALA A 126 0.82 -0.90 14.56
N GLN A 127 1.90 -0.57 13.85
CA GLN A 127 2.70 0.63 14.09
C GLN A 127 2.24 1.88 13.35
N ASN A 128 1.60 1.72 12.18
CA ASN A 128 1.29 2.82 11.27
C ASN A 128 -0.21 2.94 10.94
N SER A 129 -1.05 2.19 11.62
CA SER A 129 -2.51 2.23 11.51
C SER A 129 -3.11 2.25 12.91
N GLU A 130 -4.21 2.98 13.09
CA GLU A 130 -4.95 2.97 14.35
C GLU A 130 -5.53 1.60 14.71
N ARG A 131 -5.56 0.67 13.74
CA ARG A 131 -6.21 -0.63 13.85
C ARG A 131 -5.35 -1.72 13.23
N GLY A 132 -5.42 -2.91 13.82
CA GLY A 132 -4.78 -4.09 13.22
C GLY A 132 -5.43 -4.49 11.88
N PHE A 133 -4.74 -5.29 11.08
CA PHE A 133 -5.16 -5.71 9.74
C PHE A 133 -6.59 -6.25 9.69
N VAL A 134 -6.94 -7.21 10.57
CA VAL A 134 -8.27 -7.84 10.58
C VAL A 134 -9.37 -6.83 10.93
N GLU A 135 -9.09 -5.95 11.88
CA GLU A 135 -10.02 -4.90 12.27
C GLU A 135 -10.21 -3.88 11.15
N TYR A 136 -9.14 -3.53 10.45
CA TYR A 136 -9.19 -2.64 9.29
C TYR A 136 -10.08 -3.22 8.19
N VAL A 137 -9.84 -4.48 7.76
CA VAL A 137 -10.66 -5.17 6.74
C VAL A 137 -12.14 -5.19 7.17
N THR A 138 -12.39 -5.56 8.41
CA THR A 138 -13.75 -5.63 8.95
C THR A 138 -14.45 -4.27 8.91
N THR A 139 -13.79 -3.22 9.37
CA THR A 139 -14.34 -1.85 9.38
C THR A 139 -14.56 -1.34 7.95
N ALA A 140 -13.64 -1.61 7.02
CA ALA A 140 -13.78 -1.23 5.61
C ALA A 140 -14.98 -1.92 4.95
N ARG A 141 -15.21 -3.21 5.26
CA ARG A 141 -16.40 -3.96 4.80
C ARG A 141 -17.70 -3.36 5.34
N ILE A 142 -17.74 -2.97 6.61
CA ILE A 142 -18.92 -2.34 7.20
C ILE A 142 -19.18 -0.97 6.58
N ALA A 143 -18.13 -0.17 6.32
CA ALA A 143 -18.28 1.11 5.61
C ALA A 143 -18.85 0.92 4.20
N ALA A 144 -18.33 -0.01 3.41
CA ALA A 144 -18.85 -0.34 2.09
C ALA A 144 -20.30 -0.86 2.15
N ALA A 145 -20.64 -1.64 3.18
CA ALA A 145 -22.02 -2.09 3.39
C ALA A 145 -22.99 -0.92 3.63
N LYS A 146 -22.59 0.09 4.38
CA LYS A 146 -23.40 1.31 4.61
C LYS A 146 -23.66 2.07 3.31
N GLU A 147 -22.62 2.19 2.47
CA GLU A 147 -22.75 2.81 1.14
C GLU A 147 -23.71 2.04 0.23
N LEU A 148 -23.59 0.69 0.20
CA LEU A 148 -24.52 -0.15 -0.57
C LEU A 148 -25.95 -0.05 -0.08
N MET A 149 -26.18 -0.04 1.24
CA MET A 149 -27.51 0.11 1.83
C MET A 149 -28.13 1.48 1.55
N ALA A 150 -27.32 2.51 1.44
CA ALA A 150 -27.78 3.87 1.09
C ALA A 150 -28.12 4.00 -0.40
N ALA A 151 -27.31 3.37 -1.27
CA ALA A 151 -27.42 3.50 -2.72
C ALA A 151 -28.37 2.50 -3.38
N THR A 152 -28.79 1.44 -2.68
CA THR A 152 -29.54 0.31 -3.26
C THR A 152 -30.62 -0.23 -2.33
N ASP A 153 -31.57 -0.96 -2.90
CA ASP A 153 -32.59 -1.73 -2.14
C ASP A 153 -32.24 -3.22 -1.96
N LEU A 154 -30.94 -3.52 -1.94
CA LEU A 154 -30.45 -4.88 -1.74
C LEU A 154 -30.88 -5.45 -0.37
N LYS A 155 -31.16 -6.74 -0.36
CA LYS A 155 -31.40 -7.45 0.89
C LYS A 155 -30.14 -7.59 1.72
N ILE A 156 -30.26 -7.68 3.04
CA ILE A 156 -29.12 -7.73 3.97
C ILE A 156 -28.15 -8.87 3.61
N TYR A 157 -28.63 -10.03 3.17
CA TYR A 157 -27.76 -11.14 2.78
C TYR A 157 -26.98 -10.85 1.49
N GLU A 158 -27.57 -10.08 0.55
CA GLU A 158 -26.90 -9.66 -0.69
C GLU A 158 -25.81 -8.62 -0.39
N VAL A 159 -26.10 -7.64 0.48
CA VAL A 159 -25.12 -6.67 0.96
C VAL A 159 -23.95 -7.39 1.61
N SER A 160 -24.24 -8.29 2.56
CA SER A 160 -23.24 -9.07 3.30
C SER A 160 -22.29 -9.84 2.35
N SER A 161 -22.85 -10.52 1.35
CA SER A 161 -22.05 -11.24 0.36
C SER A 161 -21.19 -10.32 -0.51
N ARG A 162 -21.75 -9.20 -0.98
CA ARG A 162 -21.02 -8.24 -1.83
C ARG A 162 -19.85 -7.54 -1.14
N VAL A 163 -19.91 -7.40 0.18
CA VAL A 163 -18.81 -6.83 0.96
C VAL A 163 -17.88 -7.89 1.55
N GLY A 164 -18.02 -9.17 1.16
CA GLY A 164 -17.09 -10.24 1.47
C GLY A 164 -17.30 -10.93 2.81
N PHE A 165 -18.51 -10.91 3.40
CA PHE A 165 -18.84 -11.75 4.55
C PHE A 165 -19.43 -13.08 4.10
N ASP A 166 -18.89 -14.19 4.58
CA ASP A 166 -19.37 -15.54 4.28
C ASP A 166 -20.75 -15.84 4.91
N SER A 167 -21.14 -15.09 5.95
CA SER A 167 -22.37 -15.29 6.70
C SER A 167 -23.08 -13.98 7.01
N ALA A 168 -24.33 -13.85 6.56
CA ALA A 168 -25.18 -12.70 6.87
C ALA A 168 -25.48 -12.58 8.38
N PHE A 169 -25.48 -13.70 9.11
CA PHE A 169 -25.63 -13.70 10.56
C PHE A 169 -24.41 -13.06 11.24
N TYR A 170 -23.20 -13.49 10.85
CA TYR A 170 -21.96 -12.92 11.38
C TYR A 170 -21.83 -11.46 10.99
N PHE A 171 -22.14 -11.11 9.75
CA PHE A 171 -22.19 -9.71 9.30
C PHE A 171 -23.11 -8.86 10.20
N SER A 172 -24.35 -9.30 10.45
CA SER A 172 -25.31 -8.55 11.27
C SER A 172 -24.81 -8.35 12.70
N LYS A 173 -24.14 -9.36 13.27
CA LYS A 173 -23.53 -9.28 14.61
C LYS A 173 -22.39 -8.26 14.65
N VAL A 174 -21.50 -8.29 13.66
CA VAL A 174 -20.37 -7.36 13.54
C VAL A 174 -20.86 -5.94 13.28
N PHE A 175 -21.82 -5.78 12.36
CA PHE A 175 -22.43 -4.49 12.05
C PHE A 175 -23.04 -3.85 13.30
N LYS A 176 -23.86 -4.60 14.07
CA LYS A 176 -24.44 -4.11 15.31
C LYS A 176 -23.38 -3.73 16.34
N LYS A 177 -22.29 -4.49 16.43
CA LYS A 177 -21.18 -4.18 17.35
C LYS A 177 -20.49 -2.85 17.00
N LEU A 178 -20.32 -2.56 15.71
CA LEU A 178 -19.59 -1.37 15.25
C LEU A 178 -20.49 -0.12 15.13
N GLU A 179 -21.73 -0.29 14.70
CA GLU A 179 -22.66 0.82 14.40
C GLU A 179 -23.72 1.05 15.52
N GLY A 180 -23.75 0.19 16.53
CA GLY A 180 -24.72 0.28 17.64
C GLY A 180 -26.15 -0.13 17.28
N ALA A 181 -26.45 -0.39 16.01
CA ALA A 181 -27.76 -0.82 15.52
C ALA A 181 -27.61 -1.99 14.52
N SER A 182 -28.64 -2.82 14.41
CA SER A 182 -28.67 -3.87 13.40
C SER A 182 -28.74 -3.26 11.97
N PRO A 183 -28.31 -3.99 10.92
CA PRO A 183 -28.44 -3.52 9.55
C PRO A 183 -29.87 -3.09 9.17
N ARG A 184 -30.87 -3.80 9.67
CA ARG A 184 -32.29 -3.51 9.45
C ARG A 184 -32.71 -2.19 10.11
N GLU A 185 -32.35 -2.00 11.36
CA GLU A 185 -32.63 -0.74 12.10
C GLU A 185 -31.90 0.43 11.46
N TYR A 186 -30.66 0.22 10.98
CA TYR A 186 -29.89 1.22 10.26
C TYR A 186 -30.60 1.69 8.99
N ILE A 187 -31.06 0.75 8.14
CA ILE A 187 -31.82 1.07 6.92
C ILE A 187 -33.13 1.83 7.26
N GLN A 188 -33.85 1.40 8.31
CA GLN A 188 -35.08 2.07 8.72
C GLN A 188 -34.84 3.51 9.14
N ARG A 189 -33.81 3.77 9.90
CA ARG A 189 -33.43 5.14 10.33
C ARG A 189 -33.07 6.01 9.12
N MET A 190 -32.31 5.50 8.17
CA MET A 190 -31.95 6.24 6.96
C MET A 190 -33.17 6.58 6.12
N LYS A 191 -34.09 5.62 5.92
CA LYS A 191 -35.31 5.84 5.14
C LYS A 191 -36.32 6.76 5.86
N GLY A 192 -36.41 6.69 7.17
CA GLY A 192 -37.22 7.59 8.01
C GLY A 192 -36.74 9.03 7.94
N SER A 193 -35.47 9.27 8.12
CA SER A 193 -34.87 10.62 7.98
C SER A 193 -35.05 11.26 6.59
N TYR A 194 -35.21 10.44 5.55
CA TYR A 194 -35.41 10.94 4.17
C TYR A 194 -36.88 11.38 3.91
N VAL A 195 -37.83 10.81 4.65
CA VAL A 195 -39.27 11.21 4.57
C VAL A 195 -39.46 12.54 5.29
N ASP A 196 -38.91 12.70 6.50
CA ASP A 196 -39.03 13.94 7.27
C ASP A 196 -38.36 15.14 6.55
N ALA A 197 -37.23 14.93 5.89
CA ALA A 197 -36.55 15.99 5.13
C ALA A 197 -37.27 16.42 3.84
N LYS A 198 -38.17 15.59 3.29
CA LYS A 198 -38.99 15.93 2.15
C LYS A 198 -40.25 16.73 2.53
N ASP A 199 -40.77 16.46 3.70
CA ASP A 199 -41.97 17.20 4.20
C ASP A 199 -41.58 18.60 4.70
N ASP A 200 -40.40 18.82 5.22
CA ASP A 200 -39.87 20.14 5.59
C ASP A 200 -39.46 21.02 4.38
N ALA A 201 -39.17 20.42 3.23
CA ALA A 201 -38.81 21.15 2.00
C ALA A 201 -40.03 21.52 1.14
N ALA A 202 -41.23 21.12 1.55
CA ALA A 202 -42.49 21.36 0.83
C ALA A 202 -43.41 22.42 1.50
N LEU A 203 -42.91 23.12 2.53
CA LEU A 203 -43.51 24.28 3.19
C LEU A 203 -42.74 25.56 2.86
#